data_28309b2283a8468c894e6b2adf1b58d6
#
_entry.id   28309b2283a8468c894e6b2adf1b58d6
#
_cell.length_a   1.000
_cell.length_b   1.000
_cell.length_c   1.000
_cell.angle_alpha   90.00
_cell.angle_beta   90.00
_cell.angle_gamma   90.00
#
_symmetry.space_group_name_H-M   'P 1'
#
loop_
_entity.id
_entity.type
_entity.pdbx_description
1 polymer ?
#
loop_
_entity_poly.entity_id
_entity_poly.type
_entity_poly.pdbx_seq_one_letter_code
_entity_poly.pdbx_strand_id
1 'polypeptide(L)'
;MTIHFVNLVSWSYFIDKDLDESIIFADSITFCLMARLVGIKLKQISGVSSAMQICDKISTGYLLSEDKSIPNSFVLPFWKELNEITLDNELLNFISKYENIIISISSPKQDKLAMLINKIQLNKNIYCLGAAININNSVKFLEYFNLMWLGFLFSNPIRTFNKIYLTIHSIITILFNDDMKSNFICVAKKINSEYYF
;
A
#
# COMPACT_ATOMS: atom_id res chain seq x y z
N MET A 1 12.05 -6.95 -6.85
CA MET A 1 10.60 -7.26 -6.77
C MET A 1 9.90 -6.22 -5.92
N THR A 2 8.79 -5.65 -6.39
CA THR A 2 8.00 -4.65 -5.63
C THR A 2 6.61 -5.20 -5.33
N ILE A 3 6.15 -5.06 -4.08
CA ILE A 3 4.84 -5.54 -3.63
C ILE A 3 3.97 -4.36 -3.20
N HIS A 4 2.83 -4.21 -3.84
CA HIS A 4 1.85 -3.18 -3.59
C HIS A 4 0.56 -3.75 -2.99
N PHE A 5 -0.05 -3.01 -2.07
CA PHE A 5 -1.35 -3.33 -1.47
C PHE A 5 -2.38 -2.26 -1.86
N VAL A 6 -3.28 -2.61 -2.78
CA VAL A 6 -4.22 -1.69 -3.41
C VAL A 6 -5.59 -1.76 -2.77
N ASN A 7 -6.17 -0.60 -2.53
CA ASN A 7 -7.54 -0.43 -2.03
C ASN A 7 -8.33 0.60 -2.87
N LEU A 8 -9.61 0.84 -2.55
CA LEU A 8 -10.47 1.75 -3.32
C LEU A 8 -10.04 3.23 -3.28
N VAL A 9 -9.12 3.62 -2.39
CA VAL A 9 -8.58 4.98 -2.36
C VAL A 9 -7.37 5.14 -3.28
N SER A 10 -6.61 4.06 -3.49
CA SER A 10 -5.33 4.09 -4.21
C SER A 10 -5.36 3.49 -5.62
N TRP A 11 -6.42 2.76 -5.99
CA TRP A 11 -6.45 2.00 -7.24
C TRP A 11 -6.22 2.84 -8.50
N SER A 12 -6.74 4.08 -8.52
CA SER A 12 -6.61 4.97 -9.67
C SER A 12 -5.16 5.34 -9.99
N TYR A 13 -4.28 5.27 -9.01
CA TYR A 13 -2.84 5.48 -9.22
C TYR A 13 -2.21 4.43 -10.14
N PHE A 14 -2.78 3.23 -10.19
CA PHE A 14 -2.28 2.10 -10.98
C PHE A 14 -2.86 2.01 -12.40
N ILE A 15 -3.74 2.93 -12.78
CA ILE A 15 -4.17 3.10 -14.16
C ILE A 15 -2.93 3.40 -14.98
N ASP A 16 -2.66 3.00 -16.10
CA ASP A 16 -1.53 3.32 -16.99
C ASP A 16 -0.11 3.15 -16.39
N LYS A 17 0.04 2.46 -15.26
CA LYS A 17 1.36 2.15 -14.71
C LYS A 17 1.87 0.86 -15.31
N ASP A 18 3.15 0.93 -15.70
CA ASP A 18 3.94 -0.26 -15.98
C ASP A 18 4.28 -0.97 -14.66
N LEU A 19 3.89 -2.23 -14.56
CA LEU A 19 3.97 -3.03 -13.35
C LEU A 19 4.76 -4.33 -13.57
N ASP A 20 5.59 -4.40 -14.60
CA ASP A 20 6.23 -5.62 -15.07
C ASP A 20 7.03 -6.35 -13.98
N GLU A 21 7.58 -5.64 -13.01
CA GLU A 21 8.32 -6.23 -11.89
C GLU A 21 7.58 -6.10 -10.55
N SER A 22 6.30 -5.78 -10.59
CA SER A 22 5.50 -5.52 -9.40
C SER A 22 4.42 -6.57 -9.20
N ILE A 23 4.21 -6.95 -7.93
CA ILE A 23 3.10 -7.79 -7.50
C ILE A 23 2.09 -6.91 -6.80
N ILE A 24 0.83 -7.00 -7.19
CA ILE A 24 -0.25 -6.22 -6.61
C ILE A 24 -1.22 -7.14 -5.89
N PHE A 25 -1.58 -6.79 -4.66
CA PHE A 25 -2.60 -7.49 -3.87
C PHE A 25 -3.77 -6.58 -3.55
N ALA A 26 -4.97 -7.15 -3.47
CA ALA A 26 -6.15 -6.46 -2.98
C ALA A 26 -6.11 -6.38 -1.44
N ASP A 27 -5.86 -5.19 -0.89
CA ASP A 27 -5.71 -4.97 0.56
C ASP A 27 -7.04 -4.98 1.33
N SER A 28 -8.14 -4.55 0.71
CA SER A 28 -9.40 -4.37 1.41
C SER A 28 -10.53 -5.25 0.86
N ILE A 29 -11.41 -5.68 1.77
CA ILE A 29 -12.62 -6.43 1.40
C ILE A 29 -13.53 -5.61 0.49
N THR A 30 -13.61 -4.29 0.69
CA THR A 30 -14.40 -3.39 -0.16
C THR A 30 -13.89 -3.37 -1.59
N PHE A 31 -12.57 -3.43 -1.81
CA PHE A 31 -11.99 -3.57 -3.15
C PHE A 31 -12.39 -4.91 -3.78
N CYS A 32 -12.29 -6.00 -3.04
CA CYS A 32 -12.68 -7.33 -3.51
C CYS A 32 -14.17 -7.43 -3.84
N LEU A 33 -15.04 -6.78 -3.04
CA LEU A 33 -16.48 -6.72 -3.31
C LEU A 33 -16.77 -5.93 -4.59
N MET A 34 -16.12 -4.78 -4.79
CA MET A 34 -16.26 -4.01 -6.04
C MET A 34 -15.77 -4.80 -7.26
N ALA A 35 -14.64 -5.49 -7.16
CA ALA A 35 -14.15 -6.36 -8.21
C ALA A 35 -15.15 -7.46 -8.54
N ARG A 36 -15.80 -8.05 -7.53
CA ARG A 36 -16.83 -9.07 -7.71
C ARG A 36 -18.08 -8.52 -8.41
N LEU A 37 -18.48 -7.28 -8.12
CA LEU A 37 -19.61 -6.63 -8.80
C LEU A 37 -19.35 -6.42 -10.30
N VAL A 38 -18.10 -6.26 -10.71
CA VAL A 38 -17.70 -6.18 -12.13
C VAL A 38 -17.23 -7.52 -12.71
N GLY A 39 -17.53 -8.65 -12.03
CA GLY A 39 -17.30 -10.00 -12.52
C GLY A 39 -15.90 -10.58 -12.23
N ILE A 40 -15.06 -9.92 -11.43
CA ILE A 40 -13.70 -10.37 -11.10
C ILE A 40 -13.67 -10.92 -9.67
N LYS A 41 -13.26 -12.18 -9.50
CA LYS A 41 -13.08 -12.79 -8.18
C LYS A 41 -11.65 -12.55 -7.70
N LEU A 42 -11.49 -11.81 -6.62
CA LEU A 42 -10.21 -11.58 -5.96
C LEU A 42 -10.25 -12.11 -4.53
N LYS A 43 -9.08 -12.56 -4.05
CA LYS A 43 -8.83 -12.87 -2.65
C LYS A 43 -8.21 -11.64 -1.99
N GLN A 44 -8.72 -11.27 -0.83
CA GLN A 44 -8.11 -10.23 -0.01
C GLN A 44 -6.79 -10.76 0.55
N ILE A 45 -5.73 -9.97 0.41
CA ILE A 45 -4.43 -10.17 1.05
C ILE A 45 -4.08 -8.86 1.75
N SER A 46 -4.23 -8.86 3.08
CA SER A 46 -4.03 -7.67 3.89
C SER A 46 -2.54 -7.33 4.03
N GLY A 47 -2.19 -6.06 3.84
CA GLY A 47 -0.85 -5.55 4.14
C GLY A 47 -0.46 -5.74 5.60
N VAL A 48 -1.43 -5.74 6.52
CA VAL A 48 -1.20 -5.97 7.96
C VAL A 48 -0.77 -7.41 8.23
N SER A 49 -1.49 -8.39 7.70
CA SER A 49 -1.12 -9.81 7.87
C SER A 49 0.23 -10.11 7.23
N SER A 50 0.50 -9.51 6.09
CA SER A 50 1.76 -9.64 5.37
C SER A 50 2.93 -8.97 6.11
N ALA A 51 2.69 -7.82 6.77
CA ALA A 51 3.71 -7.09 7.51
C ALA A 51 4.37 -7.96 8.58
N MET A 52 3.60 -8.78 9.31
CA MET A 52 4.14 -9.66 10.35
C MET A 52 5.15 -10.68 9.82
N GLN A 53 4.90 -11.19 8.62
CA GLN A 53 5.79 -12.19 7.99
C GLN A 53 7.01 -11.54 7.33
N ILE A 54 6.90 -10.29 6.91
CA ILE A 54 7.94 -9.56 6.19
C ILE A 54 8.88 -8.85 7.16
N CYS A 55 8.37 -8.27 8.26
CA CYS A 55 9.17 -7.50 9.22
C CYS A 55 10.23 -8.34 9.95
N ASP A 56 10.02 -9.66 10.05
CA ASP A 56 10.97 -10.59 10.70
C ASP A 56 12.12 -11.02 9.78
N LYS A 57 12.17 -10.55 8.53
CA LYS A 57 13.24 -10.92 7.60
C LYS A 57 14.54 -10.19 7.94
N ILE A 58 15.65 -10.90 7.80
CA ILE A 58 17.00 -10.36 7.98
C ILE A 58 17.27 -9.28 6.90
N SER A 59 18.09 -8.29 7.26
CA SER A 59 18.49 -7.20 6.33
C SER A 59 17.33 -6.36 5.82
N THR A 60 16.48 -5.88 6.75
CA THR A 60 15.33 -5.03 6.43
C THR A 60 15.58 -3.59 6.87
N GLY A 61 15.39 -2.65 5.95
CA GLY A 61 15.37 -1.21 6.19
C GLY A 61 13.94 -0.65 6.12
N TYR A 62 13.63 0.31 6.98
CA TYR A 62 12.30 0.91 7.11
C TYR A 62 12.29 2.37 6.67
N LEU A 63 11.42 2.74 5.74
CA LEU A 63 11.18 4.11 5.32
C LEU A 63 9.89 4.62 5.97
N LEU A 64 10.01 5.59 6.89
CA LEU A 64 8.93 6.03 7.77
C LEU A 64 8.57 7.50 7.51
N SER A 65 7.34 7.90 7.83
CA SER A 65 6.92 9.31 7.81
C SER A 65 7.32 10.11 9.05
N GLU A 66 7.67 9.43 10.14
CA GLU A 66 8.05 10.01 11.42
C GLU A 66 8.96 9.05 12.17
N ASP A 67 9.79 9.56 13.07
CA ASP A 67 10.64 8.73 13.93
C ASP A 67 9.77 7.91 14.89
N LYS A 68 9.92 6.60 14.85
CA LYS A 68 9.19 5.64 15.70
C LYS A 68 10.11 4.78 16.53
N SER A 69 11.38 5.16 16.64
CA SER A 69 12.41 4.37 17.32
C SER A 69 12.52 2.93 16.82
N ILE A 70 12.19 2.72 15.53
CA ILE A 70 12.35 1.42 14.88
C ILE A 70 13.81 1.29 14.43
N PRO A 71 14.55 0.24 14.83
CA PRO A 71 15.89 0.00 14.34
C PRO A 71 15.93 -0.06 12.80
N ASN A 72 17.04 0.39 12.21
CA ASN A 72 17.22 0.41 10.76
C ASN A 72 16.14 1.22 10.02
N SER A 73 15.74 2.34 10.59
CA SER A 73 14.76 3.24 9.97
C SER A 73 15.41 4.50 9.40
N PHE A 74 14.77 5.03 8.38
CA PHE A 74 15.03 6.33 7.77
C PHE A 74 13.74 7.14 7.74
N VAL A 75 13.78 8.36 8.27
CA VAL A 75 12.62 9.26 8.26
C VAL A 75 12.61 10.02 6.95
N LEU A 76 11.56 9.80 6.17
CA LEU A 76 11.37 10.46 4.89
C LEU A 76 10.97 11.92 5.06
N PRO A 77 11.40 12.82 4.18
CA PRO A 77 10.91 14.19 4.17
C PRO A 77 9.40 14.22 3.94
N PHE A 78 8.75 15.27 4.43
CA PHE A 78 7.33 15.46 4.18
C PHE A 78 7.12 15.96 2.76
N TRP A 79 6.48 15.15 1.93
CA TRP A 79 6.02 15.54 0.59
C TRP A 79 4.53 15.88 0.61
N LYS A 80 4.19 17.08 0.15
CA LYS A 80 2.78 17.47 0.04
C LYS A 80 2.13 16.78 -1.16
N GLU A 81 2.81 16.78 -2.30
CA GLU A 81 2.33 16.24 -3.57
C GLU A 81 3.21 15.08 -4.09
N LEU A 82 2.67 14.32 -5.05
CA LEU A 82 3.38 13.19 -5.64
C LEU A 82 4.61 13.60 -6.46
N ASN A 83 4.57 14.74 -7.11
CA ASN A 83 5.67 15.27 -7.94
C ASN A 83 6.90 15.70 -7.13
N GLU A 84 6.73 15.97 -5.83
CA GLU A 84 7.82 16.33 -4.93
C GLU A 84 8.67 15.12 -4.49
N ILE A 85 8.21 13.89 -4.73
CA ILE A 85 8.92 12.68 -4.30
C ILE A 85 10.18 12.52 -5.15
N THR A 86 11.32 12.64 -4.48
CA THR A 86 12.65 12.50 -5.06
C THR A 86 13.51 11.53 -4.25
N LEU A 87 14.53 10.97 -4.89
CA LEU A 87 15.54 10.14 -4.26
C LEU A 87 16.83 10.96 -4.15
N ASP A 88 17.16 11.38 -2.95
CA ASP A 88 18.44 12.02 -2.65
C ASP A 88 19.54 10.98 -2.35
N ASN A 89 20.79 11.45 -2.28
CA ASN A 89 21.93 10.58 -2.03
C ASN A 89 21.89 9.92 -0.64
N GLU A 90 21.31 10.58 0.35
CA GLU A 90 21.22 10.06 1.71
C GLU A 90 20.25 8.87 1.76
N LEU A 91 19.07 9.01 1.15
CA LEU A 91 18.07 7.95 1.01
C LEU A 91 18.64 6.78 0.18
N LEU A 92 19.32 7.06 -0.93
CA LEU A 92 19.93 6.01 -1.76
C LEU A 92 21.02 5.24 -0.99
N ASN A 93 21.85 5.94 -0.23
CA ASN A 93 22.86 5.32 0.63
C ASN A 93 22.23 4.47 1.73
N PHE A 94 21.09 4.90 2.29
CA PHE A 94 20.35 4.10 3.26
C PHE A 94 19.81 2.83 2.61
N ILE A 95 19.09 2.96 1.49
CA ILE A 95 18.47 1.83 0.77
C ILE A 95 19.53 0.81 0.34
N SER A 96 20.72 1.25 -0.06
CA SER A 96 21.79 0.36 -0.54
C SER A 96 22.22 -0.68 0.49
N LYS A 97 22.10 -0.38 1.78
CA LYS A 97 22.54 -1.24 2.89
C LYS A 97 21.63 -2.45 3.14
N TYR A 98 20.40 -2.45 2.64
CA TYR A 98 19.40 -3.46 2.95
C TYR A 98 18.92 -4.19 1.69
N GLU A 99 18.63 -5.47 1.80
CA GLU A 99 18.04 -6.28 0.75
C GLU A 99 16.52 -6.05 0.65
N ASN A 100 15.88 -5.93 1.81
CA ASN A 100 14.45 -5.71 1.93
C ASN A 100 14.17 -4.27 2.39
N ILE A 101 13.29 -3.57 1.68
CA ILE A 101 12.88 -2.21 2.01
C ILE A 101 11.39 -2.18 2.27
N ILE A 102 11.01 -1.73 3.45
CA ILE A 102 9.62 -1.54 3.83
C ILE A 102 9.28 -0.06 3.79
N ILE A 103 8.26 0.32 3.03
CA ILE A 103 7.79 1.69 2.94
C ILE A 103 6.50 1.83 3.75
N SER A 104 6.55 2.65 4.80
CA SER A 104 5.46 2.87 5.75
C SER A 104 4.92 4.30 5.70
N ILE A 105 4.57 4.78 4.51
CA ILE A 105 3.87 6.03 4.30
C ILE A 105 2.54 5.77 3.61
N SER A 106 1.67 6.78 3.50
CA SER A 106 0.36 6.58 2.88
C SER A 106 0.46 6.40 1.37
N SER A 107 -0.33 5.47 0.82
CA SER A 107 -0.60 5.39 -0.62
C SER A 107 -1.34 6.68 -1.09
N PRO A 108 -1.08 7.17 -2.32
CA PRO A 108 -0.22 6.59 -3.36
C PRO A 108 1.26 7.01 -3.30
N LYS A 109 1.69 7.77 -2.27
CA LYS A 109 3.09 8.23 -2.16
C LYS A 109 4.08 7.09 -2.02
N GLN A 110 3.76 6.08 -1.19
CA GLN A 110 4.58 4.88 -1.06
C GLN A 110 4.77 4.16 -2.39
N ASP A 111 3.70 4.07 -3.18
CA ASP A 111 3.71 3.34 -4.44
C ASP A 111 4.59 4.05 -5.46
N LYS A 112 4.51 5.39 -5.53
CA LYS A 112 5.41 6.18 -6.37
C LYS A 112 6.87 6.05 -5.93
N LEU A 113 7.14 6.15 -4.62
CA LEU A 113 8.49 5.99 -4.09
C LEU A 113 9.07 4.61 -4.42
N ALA A 114 8.28 3.56 -4.23
CA ALA A 114 8.66 2.20 -4.57
C ALA A 114 9.02 2.04 -6.05
N MET A 115 8.21 2.59 -6.95
CA MET A 115 8.50 2.57 -8.38
C MET A 115 9.77 3.34 -8.75
N LEU A 116 10.06 4.46 -8.06
CA LEU A 116 11.30 5.22 -8.28
C LEU A 116 12.53 4.42 -7.80
N ILE A 117 12.45 3.79 -6.63
CA ILE A 117 13.53 2.95 -6.10
C ILE A 117 13.77 1.77 -7.03
N ASN A 118 12.72 1.09 -7.49
CA ASN A 118 12.84 -0.06 -8.39
C ASN A 118 13.55 0.27 -9.71
N LYS A 119 13.33 1.47 -10.25
CA LYS A 119 14.01 1.95 -11.46
C LYS A 119 15.52 2.14 -11.30
N ILE A 120 15.98 2.44 -10.09
CA ILE A 120 17.40 2.76 -9.83
C ILE A 120 18.14 1.56 -9.23
N GLN A 121 17.46 0.79 -8.38
CA GLN A 121 18.04 -0.33 -7.63
C GLN A 121 17.25 -1.63 -7.88
N LEU A 122 17.48 -2.27 -9.00
CA LEU A 122 16.71 -3.40 -9.54
C LEU A 122 16.69 -4.67 -8.64
N ASN A 123 17.65 -4.83 -7.72
CA ASN A 123 17.78 -6.04 -6.92
C ASN A 123 17.24 -5.94 -5.49
N LYS A 124 16.30 -5.05 -5.24
CA LYS A 124 15.68 -4.88 -3.92
C LYS A 124 14.29 -5.51 -3.86
N ASN A 125 13.94 -6.06 -2.69
CA ASN A 125 12.58 -6.42 -2.38
C ASN A 125 11.91 -5.23 -1.68
N ILE A 126 10.90 -4.63 -2.30
CA ILE A 126 10.24 -3.43 -1.80
C ILE A 126 8.81 -3.77 -1.41
N TYR A 127 8.42 -3.44 -0.19
CA TYR A 127 7.11 -3.74 0.38
C TYR A 127 6.38 -2.46 0.77
N CYS A 128 5.27 -2.16 0.10
CA CYS A 128 4.45 -0.97 0.34
C CYS A 128 3.39 -1.24 1.41
N LEU A 129 3.77 -1.25 2.69
CA LEU A 129 2.90 -1.66 3.78
C LEU A 129 2.06 -0.54 4.42
N GLY A 130 2.38 0.73 4.11
CA GLY A 130 1.65 1.87 4.68
C GLY A 130 1.66 1.87 6.20
N ALA A 131 0.50 2.10 6.81
CA ALA A 131 0.35 2.14 8.27
C ALA A 131 0.39 0.76 8.96
N ALA A 132 0.55 -0.33 8.20
CA ALA A 132 0.49 -1.69 8.74
C ALA A 132 1.57 -1.99 9.79
N ILE A 133 2.73 -1.34 9.70
CA ILE A 133 3.84 -1.48 10.67
C ILE A 133 3.47 -0.93 12.06
N ASN A 134 2.51 -0.03 12.15
CA ASN A 134 2.16 0.70 13.37
C ASN A 134 1.06 0.04 14.20
N ILE A 135 0.70 -1.18 13.87
CA ILE A 135 -0.45 -1.85 14.47
C ILE A 135 -0.02 -2.56 15.74
N ASN A 136 -0.42 -2.00 16.89
CA ASN A 136 -0.28 -2.63 18.19
C ASN A 136 -1.06 -3.96 18.26
N ASN A 137 -0.61 -4.89 19.09
CA ASN A 137 -1.23 -6.21 19.28
C ASN A 137 -2.73 -6.16 19.62
N SER A 138 -3.18 -5.09 20.30
CA SER A 138 -4.60 -4.87 20.62
C SER A 138 -5.50 -4.64 19.40
N VAL A 139 -4.93 -4.22 18.28
CA VAL A 139 -5.69 -3.96 17.04
C VAL A 139 -5.74 -5.21 16.15
N LYS A 140 -4.87 -6.20 16.38
CA LYS A 140 -4.88 -7.48 15.63
C LYS A 140 -6.21 -8.24 15.77
N PHE A 141 -6.85 -8.15 16.93
CA PHE A 141 -8.18 -8.74 17.15
C PHE A 141 -9.25 -8.14 16.21
N LEU A 142 -9.17 -6.83 15.94
CA LEU A 142 -10.09 -6.16 15.01
C LEU A 142 -9.88 -6.57 13.55
N GLU A 143 -8.67 -7.00 13.18
CA GLU A 143 -8.37 -7.51 11.84
C GLU A 143 -9.14 -8.80 11.55
N TYR A 144 -9.21 -9.71 12.52
CA TYR A 144 -9.97 -10.95 12.40
C TYR A 144 -11.45 -10.74 12.02
N PHE A 145 -12.04 -9.63 12.51
CA PHE A 145 -13.42 -9.25 12.19
C PHE A 145 -13.53 -8.24 11.03
N ASN A 146 -12.44 -7.92 10.32
CA ASN A 146 -12.38 -6.84 9.34
C ASN A 146 -12.81 -5.45 9.90
N LEU A 147 -12.64 -5.24 11.19
CA LEU A 147 -13.03 -4.02 11.91
C LEU A 147 -11.84 -3.08 12.21
N MET A 148 -10.72 -3.25 11.50
CA MET A 148 -9.53 -2.40 11.64
C MET A 148 -9.83 -0.90 11.53
N TRP A 149 -10.81 -0.53 10.69
CA TRP A 149 -11.25 0.86 10.53
C TRP A 149 -11.79 1.47 11.84
N LEU A 150 -12.37 0.66 12.73
CA LEU A 150 -12.81 1.14 14.06
C LEU A 150 -11.61 1.57 14.92
N GLY A 151 -10.53 0.78 14.94
CA GLY A 151 -9.31 1.16 15.65
C GLY A 151 -8.71 2.47 15.12
N PHE A 152 -8.73 2.66 13.81
CA PHE A 152 -8.29 3.92 13.19
C PHE A 152 -9.25 5.08 13.45
N LEU A 153 -10.56 4.82 13.57
CA LEU A 153 -11.55 5.85 13.89
C LEU A 153 -11.30 6.47 15.28
N PHE A 154 -10.93 5.65 16.26
CA PHE A 154 -10.62 6.14 17.60
C PHE A 154 -9.26 6.84 17.69
N SER A 155 -8.27 6.36 16.94
CA SER A 155 -6.91 6.94 16.96
C SER A 155 -6.78 8.21 16.10
N ASN A 156 -7.47 8.30 14.97
CA ASN A 156 -7.43 9.45 14.07
C ASN A 156 -8.76 9.61 13.30
N PRO A 157 -9.81 10.19 13.92
CA PRO A 157 -11.14 10.26 13.34
C PRO A 157 -11.18 11.02 12.02
N ILE A 158 -10.53 12.18 11.93
CA ILE A 158 -10.57 13.02 10.73
C ILE A 158 -10.01 12.27 9.52
N ARG A 159 -8.84 11.63 9.70
CA ARG A 159 -8.22 10.84 8.63
C ARG A 159 -9.09 9.66 8.21
N THR A 160 -9.76 9.02 9.16
CA THR A 160 -10.63 7.88 8.90
C THR A 160 -11.88 8.30 8.15
N PHE A 161 -12.54 9.40 8.54
CA PHE A 161 -13.67 9.94 7.79
C PHE A 161 -13.31 10.33 6.37
N ASN A 162 -12.16 10.97 6.16
CA ASN A 162 -11.68 11.28 4.81
C ASN A 162 -11.48 10.02 3.96
N LYS A 163 -10.94 8.94 4.54
CA LYS A 163 -10.79 7.65 3.82
C LYS A 163 -12.15 7.02 3.49
N ILE A 164 -13.12 7.07 4.41
CA ILE A 164 -14.47 6.58 4.16
C ILE A 164 -15.11 7.37 3.01
N TYR A 165 -15.03 8.70 3.07
CA TYR A 165 -15.53 9.57 2.00
C TYR A 165 -14.91 9.23 0.64
N LEU A 166 -13.59 9.12 0.56
CA LEU A 166 -12.88 8.75 -0.68
C LEU A 166 -13.26 7.35 -1.17
N THR A 167 -13.47 6.40 -0.26
CA THR A 167 -13.94 5.05 -0.61
C THR A 167 -15.33 5.09 -1.23
N ILE A 168 -16.28 5.80 -0.61
CA ILE A 168 -17.65 5.97 -1.14
C ILE A 168 -17.61 6.68 -2.48
N HIS A 169 -16.84 7.76 -2.60
CA HIS A 169 -16.66 8.48 -3.86
C HIS A 169 -16.13 7.56 -4.97
N SER A 170 -15.11 6.75 -4.67
CA SER A 170 -14.58 5.77 -5.64
C SER A 170 -15.63 4.75 -6.07
N ILE A 171 -16.43 4.23 -5.13
CA ILE A 171 -17.52 3.29 -5.45
C ILE A 171 -18.52 3.92 -6.42
N ILE A 172 -19.00 5.12 -6.09
CA ILE A 172 -19.95 5.86 -6.94
C ILE A 172 -19.35 6.10 -8.33
N THR A 173 -18.11 6.55 -8.38
CA THR A 173 -17.42 6.84 -9.65
C THR A 173 -17.28 5.59 -10.51
N ILE A 174 -16.89 4.45 -9.92
CA ILE A 174 -16.77 3.18 -10.65
C ILE A 174 -18.14 2.68 -11.16
N LEU A 175 -19.20 2.88 -10.38
CA LEU A 175 -20.53 2.38 -10.76
C LEU A 175 -21.22 3.22 -11.84
N PHE A 176 -20.99 4.53 -11.86
CA PHE A 176 -21.73 5.48 -12.70
C PHE A 176 -20.90 6.13 -13.82
N ASN A 177 -19.61 5.82 -13.92
CA ASN A 177 -18.75 6.31 -15.01
C ASN A 177 -18.11 5.11 -15.72
N ASP A 178 -18.47 4.91 -16.98
CA ASP A 178 -18.06 3.73 -17.77
C ASP A 178 -16.54 3.68 -18.02
N ASP A 179 -15.89 4.84 -18.22
CA ASP A 179 -14.44 4.91 -18.39
C ASP A 179 -13.72 4.49 -17.11
N MET A 180 -14.19 4.99 -15.96
CA MET A 180 -13.61 4.63 -14.65
C MET A 180 -13.88 3.18 -14.30
N LYS A 181 -15.02 2.64 -14.65
CA LYS A 181 -15.34 1.22 -14.51
C LYS A 181 -14.41 0.35 -15.37
N SER A 182 -14.18 0.74 -16.61
CA SER A 182 -13.25 0.06 -17.51
C SER A 182 -11.82 0.06 -16.96
N ASN A 183 -11.35 1.22 -16.49
CA ASN A 183 -10.05 1.38 -15.86
C ASN A 183 -9.93 0.55 -14.58
N PHE A 184 -10.97 0.53 -13.74
CA PHE A 184 -10.99 -0.32 -12.54
C PHE A 184 -10.88 -1.81 -12.88
N ILE A 185 -11.60 -2.27 -13.90
CA ILE A 185 -11.52 -3.65 -14.42
C ILE A 185 -10.09 -3.97 -14.86
N CYS A 186 -9.44 -3.04 -15.58
CA CYS A 186 -8.07 -3.21 -16.01
C CYS A 186 -7.10 -3.38 -14.82
N VAL A 187 -7.20 -2.52 -13.80
CA VAL A 187 -6.38 -2.62 -12.58
C VAL A 187 -6.69 -3.90 -11.83
N ALA A 188 -7.96 -4.26 -11.65
CA ALA A 188 -8.38 -5.46 -10.93
C ALA A 188 -7.86 -6.76 -11.58
N LYS A 189 -7.76 -6.79 -12.92
CA LYS A 189 -7.17 -7.94 -13.65
C LYS A 189 -5.65 -8.08 -13.47
N LYS A 190 -4.96 -7.00 -13.10
CA LYS A 190 -3.51 -7.03 -12.80
C LYS A 190 -3.22 -7.56 -11.39
N ILE A 191 -4.25 -7.72 -10.53
CA ILE A 191 -4.07 -8.16 -9.14
C ILE A 191 -3.79 -9.64 -9.09
N ASN A 192 -2.74 -10.00 -8.37
CA ASN A 192 -2.37 -11.38 -8.14
C ASN A 192 -3.22 -11.98 -7.00
N SER A 193 -3.97 -13.02 -7.28
CA SER A 193 -4.84 -13.72 -6.32
C SER A 193 -4.23 -15.01 -5.77
N GLU A 194 -3.09 -15.45 -6.29
CA GLU A 194 -2.52 -16.79 -6.02
C GLU A 194 -1.22 -16.79 -5.23
N TYR A 195 -0.72 -15.62 -4.82
CA TYR A 195 0.56 -15.54 -4.12
C TYR A 195 0.39 -15.78 -2.63
N TYR A 196 1.19 -16.70 -2.09
CA TYR A 196 1.34 -16.96 -0.65
C TYR A 196 2.74 -16.52 -0.22
N PHE A 197 2.83 -15.73 0.85
CA PHE A 197 4.10 -15.37 1.48
C PHE A 197 4.72 -16.54 2.22
#